data_5959401d4114fc6cba6f54426a65d377
#
_entry.id   5959401d4114fc6cba6f54426a65d377
#
_cell.length_a   1.000
_cell.length_b   1.000
_cell.length_c   1.000
_cell.angle_alpha   90.00
_cell.angle_beta   90.00
_cell.angle_gamma   90.00
#
_symmetry.space_group_name_H-M   'P 1'
#
loop_
_entity.id
_entity.type
_entity.pdbx_description
1 polymer ?
#
loop_
_entity_poly.entity_id
_entity_poly.type
_entity_poly.pdbx_seq_one_letter_code
_entity_poly.pdbx_strand_id
1 'polypeptide(L)'
;MLLADFHIHSTWSDGRLSIPEIVDAFGRSGHDVIAITDHVVDRESLLGKLAHACRLSITNENWDTYRAEIEREARRAWDEYRMLVLPGAELTRNALSGKRSAHALALNPGRWVSADGCVEDMLTRARDAGAVVVACHPNEQSDWFANTFYLWNRRKEIAGLVDLWELACRWDLFPQVSRARLPYLGNSDFHDHPHLWAWKTLMECEKTPEDVMAALRSGLGLGVTRLLAPAPKAARIPFDPEPLEPCRVIPGFVEPATA
;
A
#
# COMPACT_ATOMS: atom_id res chain seq x y z
N MET A 1 -19.62 2.57 -2.69
CA MET A 1 -18.19 2.51 -3.06
C MET A 1 -17.39 2.54 -1.78
N LEU A 2 -16.49 1.59 -1.56
CA LEU A 2 -15.67 1.46 -0.36
C LEU A 2 -14.28 2.06 -0.61
N LEU A 3 -13.70 2.70 0.42
CA LEU A 3 -12.31 3.16 0.44
C LEU A 3 -11.46 2.10 1.14
N ALA A 4 -10.45 1.56 0.45
CA ALA A 4 -9.66 0.46 0.96
C ALA A 4 -8.15 0.67 0.81
N ASP A 5 -7.37 0.00 1.67
CA ASP A 5 -5.91 -0.10 1.61
C ASP A 5 -5.45 -1.50 2.03
N PHE A 6 -4.73 -2.18 1.15
CA PHE A 6 -4.38 -3.59 1.35
C PHE A 6 -2.87 -3.82 1.55
N HIS A 7 -2.07 -2.74 1.72
CA HIS A 7 -0.63 -2.85 1.90
C HIS A 7 -0.18 -1.97 3.07
N ILE A 8 -0.13 -2.58 4.26
CA ILE A 8 0.08 -1.88 5.51
C ILE A 8 1.00 -2.69 6.42
N HIS A 9 2.07 -2.04 6.89
CA HIS A 9 3.06 -2.61 7.81
C HIS A 9 2.89 -2.03 9.21
N SER A 10 3.02 -2.90 10.20
CA SER A 10 2.97 -2.58 11.62
C SER A 10 4.33 -2.77 12.29
N THR A 11 4.36 -2.61 13.62
CA THR A 11 5.53 -2.95 14.45
C THR A 11 5.85 -4.46 14.50
N TRP A 12 5.06 -5.29 13.84
CA TRP A 12 5.39 -6.70 13.65
C TRP A 12 6.47 -6.90 12.58
N SER A 13 6.69 -5.92 11.72
CA SER A 13 7.81 -5.88 10.77
C SER A 13 8.58 -4.57 10.90
N ASP A 14 8.48 -3.68 9.96
CA ASP A 14 9.23 -2.43 9.86
C ASP A 14 8.35 -1.17 9.85
N GLY A 15 7.05 -1.33 10.08
CA GLY A 15 6.14 -0.23 10.32
C GLY A 15 6.38 0.42 11.69
N ARG A 16 6.01 1.68 11.83
CA ARG A 16 6.21 2.45 13.06
C ARG A 16 5.05 2.39 14.04
N LEU A 17 3.87 2.01 13.58
CA LEU A 17 2.65 1.94 14.37
C LEU A 17 2.30 0.49 14.70
N SER A 18 1.77 0.28 15.90
CA SER A 18 1.13 -0.98 16.28
C SER A 18 -0.20 -1.19 15.52
N ILE A 19 -0.68 -2.42 15.45
CA ILE A 19 -1.96 -2.73 14.80
C ILE A 19 -3.12 -1.89 15.37
N PRO A 20 -3.28 -1.72 16.72
CA PRO A 20 -4.31 -0.84 17.27
C PRO A 20 -4.20 0.62 16.80
N GLU A 21 -2.98 1.18 16.74
CA GLU A 21 -2.77 2.55 16.28
C GLU A 21 -3.08 2.71 14.78
N ILE A 22 -2.77 1.70 13.96
CA ILE A 22 -3.13 1.65 12.55
C ILE A 22 -4.67 1.65 12.40
N VAL A 23 -5.36 0.78 13.13
CA VAL A 23 -6.83 0.71 13.11
C VAL A 23 -7.44 2.05 13.46
N ASP A 24 -6.92 2.75 14.47
CA ASP A 24 -7.38 4.07 14.84
C ASP A 24 -7.10 5.14 13.77
N ALA A 25 -5.91 5.11 13.16
CA ALA A 25 -5.53 6.08 12.13
C ALA A 25 -6.40 5.94 10.88
N PHE A 26 -6.58 4.70 10.41
CA PHE A 26 -7.39 4.42 9.21
C PHE A 26 -8.88 4.58 9.48
N GLY A 27 -9.38 4.14 10.64
CA GLY A 27 -10.77 4.29 11.04
C GLY A 27 -11.19 5.76 11.13
N ARG A 28 -10.38 6.61 11.79
CA ARG A 28 -10.63 8.06 11.87
C ARG A 28 -10.53 8.78 10.53
N SER A 29 -9.79 8.24 9.58
CA SER A 29 -9.68 8.81 8.22
C SER A 29 -10.77 8.32 7.26
N GLY A 30 -11.71 7.48 7.75
CA GLY A 30 -12.90 7.07 7.01
C GLY A 30 -12.67 5.94 6.02
N HIS A 31 -11.67 5.07 6.25
CA HIS A 31 -11.50 3.85 5.46
C HIS A 31 -12.59 2.83 5.80
N ASP A 32 -13.02 2.09 4.79
CA ASP A 32 -14.01 1.04 4.89
C ASP A 32 -13.37 -0.34 5.09
N VAL A 33 -12.22 -0.57 4.45
CA VAL A 33 -11.50 -1.85 4.48
C VAL A 33 -10.00 -1.60 4.54
N ILE A 34 -9.31 -2.34 5.41
CA ILE A 34 -7.84 -2.41 5.40
C ILE A 34 -7.36 -3.85 5.48
N ALA A 35 -6.14 -4.12 5.02
CA ALA A 35 -5.44 -5.36 5.32
C ALA A 35 -4.10 -5.06 5.99
N ILE A 36 -3.79 -5.75 7.08
CA ILE A 36 -2.48 -5.70 7.73
C ILE A 36 -1.61 -6.77 7.06
N THR A 37 -0.47 -6.36 6.51
CA THR A 37 0.34 -7.18 5.59
C THR A 37 1.83 -7.08 5.90
N ASP A 38 2.19 -7.26 7.16
CA ASP A 38 3.57 -7.26 7.61
C ASP A 38 4.44 -8.25 6.82
N HIS A 39 5.72 -7.97 6.72
CA HIS A 39 6.67 -8.78 5.96
C HIS A 39 6.79 -10.21 6.47
N VAL A 40 6.74 -11.15 5.53
CA VAL A 40 7.24 -12.52 5.67
C VAL A 40 8.44 -12.64 4.74
N VAL A 41 9.64 -12.61 5.30
CA VAL A 41 10.90 -12.58 4.53
C VAL A 41 11.45 -13.99 4.36
N ASP A 42 11.98 -14.30 3.17
CA ASP A 42 12.67 -15.56 2.94
C ASP A 42 13.88 -15.74 3.88
N ARG A 43 14.11 -16.95 4.37
CA ARG A 43 15.20 -17.29 5.31
C ARG A 43 16.47 -17.77 4.64
N GLU A 44 16.45 -17.95 3.33
CA GLU A 44 17.56 -18.55 2.58
C GLU A 44 18.57 -17.48 2.12
N SER A 45 18.09 -16.30 1.73
CA SER A 45 18.94 -15.19 1.30
C SER A 45 19.71 -14.54 2.45
N LEU A 46 20.84 -13.90 2.12
CA LEU A 46 21.63 -13.16 3.11
C LEU A 46 20.84 -12.01 3.73
N LEU A 47 20.09 -11.28 2.89
CA LEU A 47 19.26 -10.15 3.35
C LEU A 47 18.09 -10.63 4.21
N GLY A 48 17.50 -11.78 3.86
CA GLY A 48 16.45 -12.39 4.66
C GLY A 48 16.95 -12.82 6.04
N LYS A 49 18.11 -13.47 6.12
CA LYS A 49 18.74 -13.82 7.40
C LYS A 49 18.97 -12.60 8.30
N LEU A 50 19.39 -11.48 7.70
CA LEU A 50 19.56 -10.23 8.43
C LEU A 50 18.22 -9.66 8.92
N ALA A 51 17.18 -9.66 8.09
CA ALA A 51 15.84 -9.23 8.47
C ALA A 51 15.29 -10.04 9.65
N HIS A 52 15.44 -11.37 9.63
CA HIS A 52 15.07 -12.23 10.74
C HIS A 52 15.88 -11.95 12.04
N ALA A 53 17.18 -11.73 11.91
CA ALA A 53 18.04 -11.35 13.06
C ALA A 53 17.60 -10.01 13.67
N CYS A 54 17.11 -9.07 12.85
CA CYS A 54 16.57 -7.78 13.29
C CYS A 54 15.08 -7.84 13.71
N ARG A 55 14.44 -9.01 13.66
CA ARG A 55 13.01 -9.21 13.97
C ARG A 55 12.06 -8.36 13.10
N LEU A 56 12.41 -8.17 11.83
CA LEU A 56 11.63 -7.41 10.85
C LEU A 56 10.79 -8.35 9.96
N SER A 57 10.32 -9.46 10.51
CA SER A 57 9.57 -10.46 9.75
C SER A 57 8.67 -11.30 10.64
N ILE A 58 7.45 -11.52 10.18
CA ILE A 58 6.57 -12.55 10.70
C ILE A 58 7.21 -13.92 10.38
N THR A 59 7.06 -14.85 11.30
CA THR A 59 7.58 -16.22 11.20
C THR A 59 6.45 -17.24 11.45
N ASN A 60 6.69 -18.50 11.13
CA ASN A 60 5.72 -19.55 11.42
C ASN A 60 5.41 -19.65 12.93
N GLU A 61 6.40 -19.37 13.76
CA GLU A 61 6.30 -19.46 15.22
C GLU A 61 5.41 -18.37 15.83
N ASN A 62 5.32 -17.19 15.17
CA ASN A 62 4.53 -16.06 15.69
C ASN A 62 3.29 -15.73 14.85
N TRP A 63 3.04 -16.45 13.75
CA TRP A 63 1.92 -16.23 12.84
C TRP A 63 0.57 -16.25 13.53
N ASP A 64 0.32 -17.25 14.37
CA ASP A 64 -0.97 -17.39 15.07
C ASP A 64 -1.20 -16.25 16.06
N THR A 65 -0.15 -15.77 16.71
CA THR A 65 -0.23 -14.62 17.62
C THR A 65 -0.52 -13.32 16.85
N TYR A 66 0.19 -13.11 15.75
CA TYR A 66 -0.03 -11.98 14.85
C TYR A 66 -1.46 -11.96 14.31
N ARG A 67 -1.92 -13.08 13.79
CA ARG A 67 -3.28 -13.23 13.27
C ARG A 67 -4.34 -13.00 14.34
N ALA A 68 -4.16 -13.54 15.53
CA ALA A 68 -5.08 -13.34 16.65
C ALA A 68 -5.17 -11.85 17.07
N GLU A 69 -4.07 -11.11 17.00
CA GLU A 69 -4.08 -9.66 17.23
C GLU A 69 -4.91 -8.94 16.18
N ILE A 70 -4.72 -9.23 14.88
CA ILE A 70 -5.52 -8.65 13.79
C ILE A 70 -7.00 -8.97 13.99
N GLU A 71 -7.37 -10.21 14.29
CA GLU A 71 -8.74 -10.63 14.49
C GLU A 71 -9.40 -9.93 15.71
N ARG A 72 -8.66 -9.66 16.77
CA ARG A 72 -9.13 -8.88 17.92
C ARG A 72 -9.39 -7.43 17.49
N GLU A 73 -8.46 -6.82 16.80
CA GLU A 73 -8.57 -5.44 16.34
C GLU A 73 -9.60 -5.29 15.22
N ALA A 74 -9.85 -6.32 14.41
CA ALA A 74 -10.91 -6.33 13.42
C ALA A 74 -12.31 -6.20 14.07
N ARG A 75 -12.54 -6.90 15.19
CA ARG A 75 -13.80 -6.75 15.96
C ARG A 75 -13.94 -5.34 16.50
N ARG A 76 -12.88 -4.77 17.10
CA ARG A 76 -12.88 -3.38 17.59
C ARG A 76 -13.10 -2.38 16.46
N ALA A 77 -12.42 -2.55 15.33
CA ALA A 77 -12.56 -1.68 14.15
C ALA A 77 -13.99 -1.68 13.59
N TRP A 78 -14.65 -2.84 13.59
CA TRP A 78 -16.04 -2.93 13.18
C TRP A 78 -16.98 -2.21 14.15
N ASP A 79 -16.76 -2.39 15.45
CA ASP A 79 -17.62 -1.78 16.48
C ASP A 79 -17.46 -0.24 16.50
N GLU A 80 -16.23 0.27 16.42
CA GLU A 80 -15.93 1.69 16.56
C GLU A 80 -16.05 2.48 15.25
N TYR A 81 -15.63 1.89 14.13
CA TYR A 81 -15.47 2.62 12.84
C TYR A 81 -16.29 2.01 11.71
N ARG A 82 -16.93 0.86 11.90
CA ARG A 82 -17.55 0.09 10.80
C ARG A 82 -16.54 -0.24 9.69
N MET A 83 -15.29 -0.45 10.05
CA MET A 83 -14.19 -0.76 9.14
C MET A 83 -13.86 -2.25 9.21
N LEU A 84 -13.72 -2.90 8.05
CA LEU A 84 -13.22 -4.26 7.95
C LEU A 84 -11.69 -4.26 8.03
N VAL A 85 -11.13 -5.19 8.80
CA VAL A 85 -9.68 -5.43 8.86
C VAL A 85 -9.41 -6.88 8.49
N LEU A 86 -8.64 -7.09 7.43
CA LEU A 86 -8.30 -8.40 6.92
C LEU A 86 -6.87 -8.77 7.32
N PRO A 87 -6.61 -10.04 7.67
CA PRO A 87 -5.25 -10.52 7.83
C PRO A 87 -4.58 -10.70 6.48
N GLY A 88 -3.28 -10.48 6.42
CA GLY A 88 -2.47 -10.69 5.25
C GLY A 88 -0.99 -10.81 5.60
N ALA A 89 -0.16 -10.91 4.58
CA ALA A 89 1.29 -10.84 4.68
C ALA A 89 1.88 -10.34 3.36
N GLU A 90 2.96 -9.59 3.41
CA GLU A 90 3.80 -9.35 2.26
C GLU A 90 4.91 -10.37 2.20
N LEU A 91 4.80 -11.28 1.25
CA LEU A 91 5.83 -12.30 0.97
C LEU A 91 7.01 -11.63 0.29
N THR A 92 8.12 -11.52 1.01
CA THR A 92 9.27 -10.70 0.63
C THR A 92 10.48 -11.56 0.35
N ARG A 93 10.93 -11.55 -0.89
CA ARG A 93 12.19 -12.11 -1.30
C ARG A 93 13.13 -11.03 -1.77
N ASN A 94 14.14 -10.72 -0.98
CA ASN A 94 15.17 -9.74 -1.30
C ASN A 94 16.45 -10.42 -1.76
N ALA A 95 16.99 -9.96 -2.89
CA ALA A 95 18.26 -10.42 -3.43
C ALA A 95 19.20 -9.22 -3.67
N LEU A 96 20.52 -9.47 -3.69
CA LEU A 96 21.50 -8.45 -4.04
C LEU A 96 21.31 -7.89 -5.47
N SER A 97 20.64 -8.65 -6.32
CA SER A 97 20.21 -8.20 -7.65
C SER A 97 18.71 -7.96 -7.64
N GLY A 98 18.27 -6.74 -7.91
CA GLY A 98 16.86 -6.38 -8.04
C GLY A 98 16.09 -7.25 -9.04
N LYS A 99 16.76 -7.82 -10.03
CA LYS A 99 16.16 -8.79 -10.99
C LYS A 99 15.67 -10.09 -10.35
N ARG A 100 16.09 -10.39 -9.13
CA ARG A 100 15.70 -11.58 -8.37
C ARG A 100 14.82 -11.27 -7.17
N SER A 101 14.59 -9.99 -6.89
CA SER A 101 13.73 -9.55 -5.79
C SER A 101 12.28 -9.56 -6.22
N ALA A 102 11.41 -10.01 -5.34
CA ALA A 102 9.97 -10.09 -5.56
C ALA A 102 9.21 -9.85 -4.26
N HIS A 103 8.20 -9.02 -4.31
CA HIS A 103 7.29 -8.74 -3.22
C HIS A 103 5.85 -9.02 -3.69
N ALA A 104 5.10 -9.78 -2.92
CA ALA A 104 3.71 -10.07 -3.23
C ALA A 104 2.86 -10.12 -1.96
N LEU A 105 1.70 -9.46 -1.96
CA LEU A 105 0.75 -9.64 -0.88
C LEU A 105 0.07 -11.00 -1.01
N ALA A 106 -0.13 -11.64 0.13
CA ALA A 106 -1.04 -12.74 0.33
C ALA A 106 -2.19 -12.24 1.21
N LEU A 107 -3.32 -11.85 0.61
CA LEU A 107 -4.47 -11.29 1.33
C LEU A 107 -5.38 -12.40 1.83
N ASN A 108 -5.68 -12.36 3.11
CA ASN A 108 -6.54 -13.30 3.81
C ASN A 108 -6.17 -14.79 3.61
N PRO A 109 -4.89 -15.18 3.83
CA PRO A 109 -4.50 -16.59 3.73
C PRO A 109 -5.13 -17.38 4.89
N GLY A 110 -5.62 -18.59 4.60
CA GLY A 110 -6.20 -19.48 5.60
C GLY A 110 -5.17 -20.12 6.54
N ARG A 111 -3.88 -20.01 6.24
CA ARG A 111 -2.76 -20.59 7.00
C ARG A 111 -1.47 -19.83 6.72
N TRP A 112 -0.45 -20.11 7.49
CA TRP A 112 0.91 -19.61 7.27
C TRP A 112 1.41 -19.87 5.84
N VAL A 113 2.07 -18.88 5.25
CA VAL A 113 2.69 -18.94 3.93
C VAL A 113 4.16 -18.54 4.05
N SER A 114 5.08 -19.45 3.74
CA SER A 114 6.52 -19.15 3.72
C SER A 114 6.94 -18.46 2.43
N ALA A 115 7.85 -17.49 2.53
CA ALA A 115 8.52 -16.85 1.39
C ALA A 115 9.79 -17.59 0.93
N ASP A 116 10.16 -18.72 1.56
CA ASP A 116 11.34 -19.51 1.20
C ASP A 116 11.22 -20.16 -0.20
N GLY A 117 12.32 -20.49 -0.82
CA GLY A 117 12.37 -21.17 -2.12
C GLY A 117 12.31 -20.23 -3.32
N CYS A 118 11.86 -20.69 -4.49
CA CYS A 118 11.70 -19.81 -5.65
C CYS A 118 10.43 -18.98 -5.56
N VAL A 119 10.36 -17.90 -6.36
CA VAL A 119 9.22 -16.96 -6.32
C VAL A 119 7.94 -17.67 -6.76
N GLU A 120 8.00 -18.53 -7.76
CA GLU A 120 6.85 -19.28 -8.25
C GLU A 120 6.26 -20.21 -7.18
N ASP A 121 7.12 -20.88 -6.39
CA ASP A 121 6.68 -21.71 -5.27
C ASP A 121 6.05 -20.86 -4.15
N MET A 122 6.60 -19.67 -3.88
CA MET A 122 6.05 -18.71 -2.93
C MET A 122 4.64 -18.30 -3.33
N LEU A 123 4.43 -17.89 -4.59
CA LEU A 123 3.13 -17.50 -5.12
C LEU A 123 2.14 -18.67 -5.11
N THR A 124 2.60 -19.88 -5.48
CA THR A 124 1.78 -21.10 -5.46
C THR A 124 1.30 -21.40 -4.04
N ARG A 125 2.19 -21.34 -3.04
CA ARG A 125 1.82 -21.55 -1.63
C ARG A 125 0.78 -20.53 -1.14
N ALA A 126 0.89 -19.27 -1.57
CA ALA A 126 -0.09 -18.25 -1.23
C ALA A 126 -1.48 -18.60 -1.79
N ARG A 127 -1.55 -18.99 -3.06
CA ARG A 127 -2.80 -19.44 -3.68
C ARG A 127 -3.37 -20.70 -3.02
N ASP A 128 -2.54 -21.69 -2.73
CA ASP A 128 -2.94 -22.93 -2.04
C ASP A 128 -3.40 -22.68 -0.61
N ALA A 129 -3.00 -21.55 -0.01
CA ALA A 129 -3.53 -21.07 1.26
C ALA A 129 -4.85 -20.28 1.11
N GLY A 130 -5.40 -20.16 -0.10
CA GLY A 130 -6.65 -19.46 -0.40
C GLY A 130 -6.51 -17.93 -0.45
N ALA A 131 -5.29 -17.40 -0.43
CA ALA A 131 -5.05 -15.97 -0.51
C ALA A 131 -5.39 -15.39 -1.89
N VAL A 132 -5.74 -14.10 -1.93
CA VAL A 132 -5.61 -13.28 -3.14
C VAL A 132 -4.17 -12.79 -3.21
N VAL A 133 -3.54 -12.99 -4.36
CA VAL A 133 -2.12 -12.65 -4.58
C VAL A 133 -2.01 -11.34 -5.35
N VAL A 134 -1.31 -10.37 -4.77
CA VAL A 134 -1.08 -9.05 -5.40
C VAL A 134 0.41 -8.85 -5.62
N ALA A 135 0.82 -8.53 -6.85
CA ALA A 135 2.20 -8.13 -7.14
C ALA A 135 2.44 -6.69 -6.70
N CYS A 136 3.35 -6.50 -5.73
CA CYS A 136 3.65 -5.21 -5.14
C CYS A 136 4.56 -4.37 -6.03
N HIS A 137 4.32 -3.05 -6.07
CA HIS A 137 5.14 -2.00 -6.68
C HIS A 137 5.98 -2.49 -7.89
N PRO A 138 5.34 -2.99 -8.97
CA PRO A 138 5.98 -3.69 -10.08
C PRO A 138 6.79 -2.73 -10.95
N ASN A 139 8.09 -2.66 -10.73
CA ASN A 139 8.98 -1.78 -11.48
C ASN A 139 9.49 -2.46 -12.76
N GLU A 140 9.54 -1.73 -13.87
CA GLU A 140 10.10 -2.20 -15.15
C GLU A 140 11.56 -1.77 -15.38
N GLN A 141 12.09 -0.85 -14.55
CA GLN A 141 13.44 -0.34 -14.67
C GLN A 141 14.38 -0.99 -13.64
N SER A 142 15.65 -1.21 -14.05
CA SER A 142 16.68 -1.72 -13.15
C SER A 142 17.26 -0.60 -12.29
N ASP A 143 16.46 -0.04 -11.39
CA ASP A 143 16.99 0.82 -10.36
C ASP A 143 17.66 -0.04 -9.28
N TRP A 144 18.78 0.43 -8.74
CA TRP A 144 19.61 -0.35 -7.81
C TRP A 144 18.87 -0.73 -6.53
N PHE A 145 17.82 0.03 -6.19
CA PHE A 145 16.98 -0.15 -5.02
C PHE A 145 15.57 -0.68 -5.32
N ALA A 146 15.24 -0.98 -6.57
CA ALA A 146 13.91 -1.45 -6.91
C ALA A 146 13.79 -2.94 -6.63
N ASN A 147 12.96 -3.27 -5.66
CA ASN A 147 12.86 -4.61 -5.06
C ASN A 147 11.92 -5.57 -5.80
N THR A 148 11.40 -5.25 -7.01
CA THR A 148 10.27 -5.99 -7.55
C THR A 148 10.28 -6.17 -9.06
N PHE A 149 11.46 -6.21 -9.65
CA PHE A 149 11.61 -6.50 -11.08
C PHE A 149 11.20 -7.91 -11.47
N TYR A 150 11.37 -8.87 -10.58
CA TYR A 150 11.16 -10.26 -10.92
C TYR A 150 9.74 -10.50 -11.42
N LEU A 151 8.74 -10.06 -10.66
CA LEU A 151 7.33 -10.26 -11.00
C LEU A 151 6.99 -9.58 -12.33
N TRP A 152 7.37 -8.32 -12.52
CA TRP A 152 7.10 -7.60 -13.76
C TRP A 152 7.75 -8.26 -14.98
N ASN A 153 9.02 -8.64 -14.88
CA ASN A 153 9.75 -9.27 -15.97
C ASN A 153 9.20 -10.63 -16.37
N ARG A 154 8.63 -11.36 -15.41
CA ARG A 154 8.06 -12.70 -15.61
C ARG A 154 6.54 -12.74 -15.62
N ARG A 155 5.88 -11.57 -15.74
CA ARG A 155 4.42 -11.45 -15.63
C ARG A 155 3.61 -12.40 -16.52
N LYS A 156 4.12 -12.75 -17.69
CA LYS A 156 3.45 -13.71 -18.59
C LYS A 156 3.53 -15.14 -18.07
N GLU A 157 4.64 -15.48 -17.44
CA GLU A 157 4.90 -16.83 -16.92
C GLU A 157 4.14 -17.08 -15.62
N ILE A 158 4.00 -16.03 -14.79
CA ILE A 158 3.31 -16.11 -13.50
C ILE A 158 1.84 -15.63 -13.57
N ALA A 159 1.29 -15.38 -14.75
CA ALA A 159 -0.06 -14.82 -14.94
C ALA A 159 -1.16 -15.63 -14.22
N GLY A 160 -1.00 -16.95 -14.09
CA GLY A 160 -1.93 -17.81 -13.34
C GLY A 160 -1.71 -17.81 -11.83
N LEU A 161 -0.66 -17.14 -11.32
CA LEU A 161 -0.29 -17.13 -9.90
C LEU A 161 -0.55 -15.78 -9.22
N VAL A 162 -0.78 -14.71 -9.99
CA VAL A 162 -1.03 -13.35 -9.52
C VAL A 162 -2.43 -12.93 -9.94
N ASP A 163 -3.24 -12.48 -8.98
CA ASP A 163 -4.62 -12.05 -9.24
C ASP A 163 -4.65 -10.55 -9.60
N LEU A 164 -3.88 -9.74 -8.90
CA LEU A 164 -3.87 -8.27 -9.03
C LEU A 164 -2.44 -7.71 -9.05
N TRP A 165 -2.33 -6.48 -9.55
CA TRP A 165 -1.07 -5.74 -9.63
C TRP A 165 -1.24 -4.36 -9.01
N GLU A 166 -0.28 -3.88 -8.26
CA GLU A 166 -0.30 -2.48 -7.85
C GLU A 166 -0.06 -1.58 -9.06
N LEU A 167 -1.09 -0.81 -9.42
CA LEU A 167 -0.99 0.29 -10.39
C LEU A 167 -0.37 1.52 -9.74
N ALA A 168 -0.58 1.67 -8.43
CA ALA A 168 -0.12 2.79 -7.66
C ALA A 168 0.24 2.33 -6.24
N CYS A 169 1.39 2.78 -5.73
CA CYS A 169 1.87 2.39 -4.41
C CYS A 169 2.65 3.56 -3.81
N ARG A 170 2.39 3.88 -2.56
CA ARG A 170 2.98 5.00 -1.80
C ARG A 170 2.84 6.32 -2.56
N TRP A 171 3.87 6.77 -3.26
CA TRP A 171 3.86 7.99 -4.06
C TRP A 171 4.01 7.72 -5.57
N ASP A 172 4.28 6.46 -5.93
CA ASP A 172 4.60 6.04 -7.27
C ASP A 172 3.37 5.56 -8.03
N LEU A 173 3.44 5.69 -9.35
CA LEU A 173 2.46 5.18 -10.30
C LEU A 173 3.18 4.27 -11.30
N PHE A 174 2.59 3.11 -11.59
CA PHE A 174 3.13 2.10 -12.50
C PHE A 174 2.24 1.96 -13.76
N PRO A 175 2.27 2.94 -14.68
CA PRO A 175 1.35 2.99 -15.82
C PRO A 175 1.50 1.80 -16.77
N GLN A 176 2.62 1.08 -16.73
CA GLN A 176 2.83 -0.15 -17.48
C GLN A 176 1.80 -1.25 -17.10
N VAL A 177 1.32 -1.28 -15.86
CA VAL A 177 0.29 -2.22 -15.41
C VAL A 177 -1.01 -2.02 -16.19
N SER A 178 -1.48 -0.78 -16.27
CA SER A 178 -2.68 -0.41 -17.06
C SER A 178 -2.48 -0.62 -18.55
N ARG A 179 -1.32 -0.25 -19.11
CA ARG A 179 -1.00 -0.49 -20.53
C ARG A 179 -1.00 -1.97 -20.88
N ALA A 180 -0.58 -2.82 -19.96
CA ALA A 180 -0.60 -4.27 -20.11
C ALA A 180 -2.00 -4.87 -19.88
N ARG A 181 -3.00 -4.06 -19.51
CA ARG A 181 -4.38 -4.47 -19.20
C ARG A 181 -4.46 -5.54 -18.10
N LEU A 182 -3.58 -5.46 -17.12
CA LEU A 182 -3.59 -6.33 -15.96
C LEU A 182 -4.63 -5.82 -14.95
N PRO A 183 -5.33 -6.68 -14.21
CA PRO A 183 -6.18 -6.28 -13.09
C PRO A 183 -5.34 -5.56 -12.03
N TYR A 184 -5.85 -4.47 -11.47
CA TYR A 184 -5.03 -3.63 -10.61
C TYR A 184 -5.78 -3.03 -9.41
N LEU A 185 -4.99 -2.54 -8.47
CA LEU A 185 -5.40 -1.78 -7.30
C LEU A 185 -4.36 -0.70 -6.96
N GLY A 186 -4.63 0.11 -5.95
CA GLY A 186 -3.70 1.10 -5.40
C GLY A 186 -3.62 1.00 -3.89
N ASN A 187 -2.41 1.10 -3.34
CA ASN A 187 -2.17 0.97 -1.91
C ASN A 187 -1.18 2.01 -1.39
N SER A 188 -1.11 2.16 -0.07
CA SER A 188 -0.17 3.11 0.54
C SER A 188 1.21 2.54 0.79
N ASP A 189 1.38 1.23 0.90
CA ASP A 189 2.59 0.63 1.45
C ASP A 189 2.96 1.35 2.77
N PHE A 190 1.97 1.34 3.68
CA PHE A 190 1.96 2.16 4.88
C PHE A 190 3.02 1.69 5.87
N HIS A 191 3.91 2.59 6.29
CA HIS A 191 4.88 2.37 7.35
C HIS A 191 4.82 3.46 8.43
N ASP A 192 4.22 4.62 8.11
CA ASP A 192 4.13 5.76 9.00
C ASP A 192 3.00 6.71 8.58
N HIS A 193 2.55 7.58 9.48
CA HIS A 193 1.44 8.53 9.28
C HIS A 193 1.40 9.27 7.93
N PRO A 194 2.51 9.76 7.35
CA PRO A 194 2.45 10.42 6.04
C PRO A 194 1.86 9.54 4.93
N HIS A 195 2.05 8.22 4.99
CA HIS A 195 1.55 7.28 3.99
C HIS A 195 0.03 7.11 4.04
N LEU A 196 -0.65 7.59 5.09
CA LEU A 196 -2.11 7.62 5.14
C LEU A 196 -2.69 8.41 3.95
N TRP A 197 -1.97 9.40 3.43
CA TRP A 197 -2.36 10.28 2.33
C TRP A 197 -1.85 9.80 0.95
N ALA A 198 -1.38 8.58 0.86
CA ALA A 198 -0.92 7.96 -0.37
C ALA A 198 -2.08 7.38 -1.21
N TRP A 199 -1.74 6.54 -2.18
CA TRP A 199 -2.73 5.87 -3.02
C TRP A 199 -3.60 4.89 -2.22
N LYS A 200 -4.83 4.70 -2.70
CA LYS A 200 -5.86 3.83 -2.11
C LYS A 200 -6.64 3.14 -3.21
N THR A 201 -7.31 2.06 -2.84
CA THR A 201 -8.26 1.35 -3.70
C THR A 201 -9.69 1.85 -3.44
N LEU A 202 -10.44 2.05 -4.52
CA LEU A 202 -11.89 2.19 -4.47
C LEU A 202 -12.52 0.88 -4.90
N MET A 203 -13.56 0.42 -4.20
CA MET A 203 -14.22 -0.85 -4.49
C MET A 203 -15.73 -0.66 -4.64
N GLU A 204 -16.30 -1.27 -5.66
CA GLU A 204 -17.74 -1.31 -5.89
C GLU A 204 -18.28 -2.70 -5.49
N CYS A 205 -18.44 -2.91 -4.19
CA CYS A 205 -18.99 -4.14 -3.62
C CYS A 205 -19.67 -3.84 -2.28
N GLU A 206 -20.38 -4.82 -1.71
CA GLU A 206 -20.88 -4.74 -0.34
C GLU A 206 -19.73 -4.82 0.67
N LYS A 207 -19.96 -4.21 1.87
CA LYS A 207 -18.95 -4.18 2.94
C LYS A 207 -19.04 -5.47 3.77
N THR A 208 -18.73 -6.59 3.14
CA THR A 208 -18.57 -7.90 3.79
C THR A 208 -17.22 -8.51 3.43
N PRO A 209 -16.59 -9.32 4.28
CA PRO A 209 -15.33 -9.98 3.95
C PRO A 209 -15.43 -10.81 2.66
N GLU A 210 -16.55 -11.48 2.44
CA GLU A 210 -16.82 -12.36 1.31
C GLU A 210 -16.87 -11.55 0.00
N ASP A 211 -17.62 -10.44 -0.04
CA ASP A 211 -17.77 -9.62 -1.24
C ASP A 211 -16.48 -8.85 -1.56
N VAL A 212 -15.77 -8.36 -0.54
CA VAL A 212 -14.44 -7.74 -0.70
C VAL A 212 -13.46 -8.74 -1.32
N MET A 213 -13.39 -9.97 -0.78
CA MET A 213 -12.50 -11.00 -1.32
C MET A 213 -12.92 -11.47 -2.71
N ALA A 214 -14.22 -11.50 -3.02
CA ALA A 214 -14.73 -11.82 -4.35
C ALA A 214 -14.36 -10.73 -5.38
N ALA A 215 -14.52 -9.45 -5.03
CA ALA A 215 -14.11 -8.32 -5.87
C ALA A 215 -12.60 -8.33 -6.15
N LEU A 216 -11.78 -8.59 -5.12
CA LEU A 216 -10.32 -8.71 -5.28
C LEU A 216 -9.93 -9.88 -6.21
N ARG A 217 -10.59 -11.06 -6.09
CA ARG A 217 -10.32 -12.20 -6.97
C ARG A 217 -10.74 -11.97 -8.41
N SER A 218 -11.85 -11.28 -8.61
CA SER A 218 -12.35 -10.97 -9.96
C SER A 218 -11.59 -9.83 -10.63
N GLY A 219 -10.99 -8.93 -9.85
CA GLY A 219 -10.40 -7.69 -10.33
C GLY A 219 -11.43 -6.70 -10.93
N LEU A 220 -12.74 -6.93 -10.68
CA LEU A 220 -13.82 -6.09 -11.20
C LEU A 220 -14.30 -5.10 -10.13
N GLY A 221 -14.78 -3.95 -10.57
CA GLY A 221 -15.27 -2.90 -9.66
C GLY A 221 -14.17 -2.24 -8.83
N LEU A 222 -12.90 -2.34 -9.26
CA LEU A 222 -11.76 -1.73 -8.60
C LEU A 222 -11.32 -0.47 -9.32
N GLY A 223 -10.99 0.57 -8.53
CA GLY A 223 -10.42 1.82 -8.99
C GLY A 223 -9.30 2.26 -8.06
N VAL A 224 -8.56 3.28 -8.46
CA VAL A 224 -7.51 3.87 -7.61
C VAL A 224 -7.78 5.34 -7.37
N THR A 225 -7.48 5.79 -6.18
CA THR A 225 -7.56 7.19 -5.78
C THR A 225 -6.36 7.56 -4.93
N ARG A 226 -6.10 8.86 -4.80
CA ARG A 226 -5.09 9.35 -3.89
C ARG A 226 -5.74 10.28 -2.87
N LEU A 227 -5.51 10.03 -1.61
CA LEU A 227 -5.91 10.95 -0.56
C LEU A 227 -4.94 12.14 -0.53
N LEU A 228 -5.46 13.32 -0.25
CA LEU A 228 -4.65 14.50 -0.05
C LEU A 228 -4.57 14.80 1.43
N ALA A 229 -3.38 15.07 1.93
CA ALA A 229 -3.22 15.55 3.30
C ALA A 229 -4.06 16.83 3.49
N PRO A 230 -4.75 16.99 4.64
CA PRO A 230 -5.42 18.24 4.93
C PRO A 230 -4.41 19.37 4.84
N ALA A 231 -4.80 20.46 4.17
CA ALA A 231 -3.96 21.64 4.12
C ALA A 231 -3.57 22.03 5.55
N PRO A 232 -2.29 22.34 5.80
CA PRO A 232 -1.90 22.87 7.11
C PRO A 232 -2.83 24.04 7.40
N LYS A 233 -3.45 24.05 8.60
CA LYS A 233 -4.24 25.21 9.03
C LYS A 233 -3.34 26.41 8.81
N ALA A 234 -3.70 27.26 7.85
CA ALA A 234 -2.95 28.49 7.59
C ALA A 234 -2.79 29.18 8.94
N ALA A 235 -1.55 29.35 9.41
CA ALA A 235 -1.30 30.23 10.51
C ALA A 235 -2.03 31.53 10.12
N ARG A 236 -2.98 31.97 10.91
CA ARG A 236 -3.55 33.30 10.72
C ARG A 236 -2.36 34.24 10.84
N ILE A 237 -1.77 34.60 9.70
CA ILE A 237 -0.89 35.77 9.64
C ILE A 237 -1.85 36.91 10.03
N PRO A 238 -1.65 37.58 11.15
CA PRO A 238 -2.44 38.75 11.44
C PRO A 238 -2.20 39.68 10.25
N PHE A 239 -3.22 39.83 9.40
CA PHE A 239 -3.23 40.86 8.37
C PHE A 239 -3.40 42.16 9.14
N ASP A 240 -2.26 42.79 9.44
CA ASP A 240 -2.23 44.17 9.87
C ASP A 240 -2.27 45.01 8.58
N PRO A 241 -3.37 45.65 8.25
CA PRO A 241 -3.41 46.49 7.07
C PRO A 241 -2.61 47.76 7.39
N GLU A 242 -1.31 47.71 7.13
CA GLU A 242 -0.59 48.99 7.00
C GLU A 242 -1.34 49.80 5.93
N PRO A 243 -1.69 51.07 6.24
CA PRO A 243 -2.35 51.92 5.27
C PRO A 243 -1.42 52.04 4.06
N LEU A 244 -1.91 51.55 2.89
CA LEU A 244 -1.22 51.77 1.63
C LEU A 244 -0.96 53.26 1.49
N GLU A 245 0.31 53.68 1.52
CA GLU A 245 0.68 55.05 1.15
C GLU A 245 0.11 55.33 -0.24
N PRO A 246 -0.53 56.48 -0.45
CA PRO A 246 -1.09 56.83 -1.75
C PRO A 246 0.02 56.82 -2.79
N CYS A 247 -0.20 56.07 -3.85
CA CYS A 247 0.72 55.94 -4.97
C CYS A 247 1.17 57.34 -5.44
N ARG A 248 2.43 57.70 -5.24
CA ARG A 248 2.98 58.98 -5.76
C ARG A 248 2.95 58.85 -7.28
N VAL A 249 2.10 59.66 -7.90
CA VAL A 249 2.10 59.87 -9.34
C VAL A 249 3.46 60.43 -9.72
N ILE A 250 4.22 59.68 -10.47
CA ILE A 250 5.51 60.14 -11.04
C ILE A 250 5.12 61.05 -12.21
N PRO A 251 5.45 62.36 -12.13
CA PRO A 251 5.18 63.30 -13.24
C PRO A 251 6.16 62.95 -14.39
N GLY A 252 5.65 62.55 -15.54
CA GLY A 252 6.49 62.43 -16.72
C GLY A 252 6.22 61.28 -17.69
N PHE A 253 5.14 60.51 -17.56
CA PHE A 253 4.73 59.62 -18.63
C PHE A 253 3.82 60.35 -19.62
N VAL A 254 4.39 60.77 -20.75
CA VAL A 254 3.66 61.25 -21.90
C VAL A 254 3.31 60.02 -22.77
N GLU A 255 2.01 59.78 -23.00
CA GLU A 255 1.57 58.78 -23.96
C GLU A 255 2.08 59.10 -25.36
N PRO A 256 2.59 58.12 -26.11
CA PRO A 256 2.90 58.34 -27.55
C PRO A 256 1.60 58.50 -28.31
N ALA A 257 1.51 59.61 -29.07
CA ALA A 257 0.39 59.91 -29.97
C ALA A 257 0.25 58.81 -31.03
N THR A 258 -0.98 58.28 -31.16
CA THR A 258 -1.40 57.44 -32.27
C THR A 258 -1.43 58.22 -33.54
N ALA A 259 -0.67 57.80 -34.57
CA ALA A 259 -0.84 58.14 -35.97
C ALA A 259 -1.32 56.89 -36.73
#